data_626828fceed75ad8e2f700216d00bd47
#
_entry.id   626828fceed75ad8e2f700216d00bd47
#
_cell.length_a   1.000
_cell.length_b   1.000
_cell.length_c   1.000
_cell.angle_alpha   90.00
_cell.angle_beta   90.00
_cell.angle_gamma   90.00
#
_symmetry.space_group_name_H-M   'P 1'
#
loop_
_entity.id
_entity.type
_entity.pdbx_description
1 polymer ?
#
loop_
_entity_poly.entity_id
_entity_poly.type
_entity_poly.pdbx_seq_one_letter_code
_entity_poly.pdbx_strand_id
1 'polypeptide(L)'
;LKGRLETLKVHSKDVLMDETVDLDALALATAGLVGSDLANMINEAAINAVKKGRKYVNQADLFEAFELVAVGGKEKKDRVMSDKERKIVSYHEVGHAIVTALQTHSAPVQKITIVPRTMGALGYTLQTPEEEKFLQTKDELLAKITTYMAGRAAEVLVFSSATSGAANDIENATAIARAMVTQY
;
A
#
# COMPACT_ATOMS: atom_id res chain seq x y z
N LEU A 1 2.89 -8.26 15.67
CA LEU A 1 1.99 -7.18 16.10
C LEU A 1 2.47 -6.51 17.39
N LYS A 2 2.57 -7.22 18.51
CA LYS A 2 2.92 -6.67 19.84
C LYS A 2 4.23 -5.87 19.83
N GLY A 3 5.30 -6.38 19.20
CA GLY A 3 6.59 -5.68 19.09
C GLY A 3 6.46 -4.35 18.32
N ARG A 4 5.67 -4.31 17.22
CA ARG A 4 5.44 -3.07 16.48
C ARG A 4 4.67 -2.05 17.31
N LEU A 5 3.64 -2.48 18.04
CA LEU A 5 2.89 -1.60 18.93
C LEU A 5 3.81 -0.97 19.99
N GLU A 6 4.65 -1.76 20.66
CA GLU A 6 5.59 -1.25 21.65
C GLU A 6 6.63 -0.30 21.02
N THR A 7 7.13 -0.61 19.82
CA THR A 7 8.02 0.29 19.08
C THR A 7 7.33 1.61 18.76
N LEU A 8 6.08 1.57 18.26
CA LEU A 8 5.29 2.78 18.00
C LEU A 8 5.10 3.61 19.27
N LYS A 9 4.75 3.00 20.39
CA LYS A 9 4.61 3.69 21.70
C LYS A 9 5.91 4.35 22.14
N VAL A 10 7.05 3.69 21.97
CA VAL A 10 8.36 4.27 22.31
C VAL A 10 8.66 5.51 21.48
N HIS A 11 8.46 5.44 20.14
CA HIS A 11 8.75 6.56 19.26
C HIS A 11 7.72 7.68 19.31
N SER A 12 6.52 7.40 19.80
CA SER A 12 5.47 8.41 19.96
C SER A 12 5.48 9.13 21.32
N LYS A 13 6.33 8.70 22.26
CA LYS A 13 6.32 9.21 23.65
C LYS A 13 6.43 10.74 23.75
N ASP A 14 7.24 11.35 22.89
CA ASP A 14 7.48 12.79 22.88
C ASP A 14 6.71 13.54 21.79
N VAL A 15 5.77 12.86 21.11
CA VAL A 15 4.94 13.40 20.04
C VAL A 15 3.54 13.68 20.58
N LEU A 16 3.07 14.92 20.45
CA LEU A 16 1.71 15.28 20.83
C LEU A 16 0.71 14.66 19.87
N MET A 17 -0.11 13.76 20.35
CA MET A 17 -1.16 13.08 19.60
C MET A 17 -2.54 13.51 20.09
N ASP A 18 -3.51 13.56 19.19
CA ASP A 18 -4.89 13.82 19.56
C ASP A 18 -5.66 12.52 19.89
N GLU A 19 -6.90 12.66 20.27
CA GLU A 19 -7.78 11.56 20.69
C GLU A 19 -8.19 10.59 19.57
N THR A 20 -7.93 10.95 18.32
CA THR A 20 -8.25 10.09 17.17
C THR A 20 -7.22 9.00 16.95
N VAL A 21 -6.05 9.07 17.61
CA VAL A 21 -4.92 8.17 17.37
C VAL A 21 -5.15 6.80 17.96
N ASP A 22 -5.18 5.80 17.09
CA ASP A 22 -5.22 4.37 17.40
C ASP A 22 -3.92 3.70 16.94
N LEU A 23 -3.01 3.47 17.89
CA LEU A 23 -1.72 2.82 17.63
C LEU A 23 -1.86 1.31 17.37
N ASP A 24 -2.92 0.65 17.85
CA ASP A 24 -3.20 -0.76 17.59
C ASP A 24 -3.58 -0.97 16.13
N ALA A 25 -4.49 -0.14 15.60
CA ALA A 25 -4.84 -0.13 14.18
C ALA A 25 -3.62 0.16 13.30
N LEU A 26 -2.75 1.09 13.72
CA LEU A 26 -1.52 1.40 13.00
C LEU A 26 -0.52 0.25 13.06
N ALA A 27 -0.35 -0.42 14.20
CA ALA A 27 0.52 -1.58 14.35
C ALA A 27 0.06 -2.75 13.47
N LEU A 28 -1.24 -2.92 13.27
CA LEU A 28 -1.80 -3.92 12.35
C LEU A 28 -1.47 -3.57 10.90
N ALA A 29 -1.73 -2.32 10.49
CA ALA A 29 -1.49 -1.83 9.13
C ALA A 29 0.00 -1.92 8.72
N THR A 30 0.92 -1.82 9.68
CA THR A 30 2.38 -1.78 9.46
C THR A 30 3.03 -3.18 9.44
N ALA A 31 2.29 -4.24 9.13
CA ALA A 31 2.84 -5.58 8.99
C ALA A 31 3.98 -5.59 7.95
N GLY A 32 5.14 -6.18 8.33
CA GLY A 32 6.33 -6.23 7.46
C GLY A 32 7.28 -5.03 7.59
N LEU A 33 6.89 -3.92 8.20
CA LEU A 33 7.79 -2.80 8.46
C LEU A 33 8.74 -3.10 9.62
N VAL A 34 9.97 -2.59 9.51
CA VAL A 34 10.99 -2.70 10.56
C VAL A 34 10.96 -1.49 11.50
N GLY A 35 11.68 -1.59 12.64
CA GLY A 35 11.65 -0.54 13.68
C GLY A 35 12.03 0.85 13.18
N SER A 36 13.01 0.94 12.28
CA SER A 36 13.42 2.22 11.65
C SER A 36 12.32 2.84 10.81
N ASP A 37 11.52 2.02 10.12
CA ASP A 37 10.39 2.50 9.31
C ASP A 37 9.29 3.07 10.20
N LEU A 38 9.00 2.37 11.32
CA LEU A 38 8.02 2.84 12.32
C LEU A 38 8.45 4.16 12.96
N ALA A 39 9.73 4.30 13.29
CA ALA A 39 10.29 5.56 13.81
C ALA A 39 10.17 6.69 12.79
N ASN A 40 10.54 6.43 11.54
CA ASN A 40 10.43 7.40 10.45
C ASN A 40 8.97 7.80 10.20
N MET A 41 8.05 6.85 10.26
CA MET A 41 6.62 7.11 10.10
C MET A 41 6.07 8.06 11.18
N ILE A 42 6.42 7.86 12.45
CA ILE A 42 6.03 8.77 13.54
C ILE A 42 6.59 10.18 13.29
N ASN A 43 7.86 10.28 12.88
CA ASN A 43 8.48 11.56 12.54
C ASN A 43 7.81 12.26 11.36
N GLU A 44 7.53 11.55 10.25
CA GLU A 44 6.83 12.11 9.08
C GLU A 44 5.40 12.55 9.44
N ALA A 45 4.70 11.82 10.31
CA ALA A 45 3.37 12.21 10.79
C ALA A 45 3.43 13.53 11.58
N ALA A 46 4.44 13.70 12.45
CA ALA A 46 4.66 14.95 13.17
C ALA A 46 4.94 16.12 12.22
N ILE A 47 5.79 15.90 11.21
CA ILE A 47 6.07 16.88 10.16
C ILE A 47 4.79 17.24 9.38
N ASN A 48 3.94 16.27 9.06
CA ASN A 48 2.68 16.51 8.36
C ASN A 48 1.70 17.36 9.20
N ALA A 49 1.58 17.07 10.49
CA ALA A 49 0.76 17.89 11.40
C ALA A 49 1.21 19.35 11.42
N VAL A 50 2.52 19.60 11.56
CA VAL A 50 3.10 20.94 11.56
C VAL A 50 2.89 21.65 10.20
N LYS A 51 3.10 20.97 9.08
CA LYS A 51 2.84 21.53 7.74
C LYS A 51 1.38 21.95 7.52
N LYS A 52 0.46 21.23 8.19
CA LYS A 52 -0.99 21.54 8.18
C LYS A 52 -1.39 22.55 9.26
N GLY A 53 -0.42 23.20 9.95
CA GLY A 53 -0.63 24.21 10.96
C GLY A 53 -1.19 23.67 12.30
N ARG A 54 -1.06 22.36 12.56
CA ARG A 54 -1.55 21.70 13.78
C ARG A 54 -0.42 21.38 14.74
N LYS A 55 -0.77 21.37 16.03
CA LYS A 55 0.13 21.04 17.14
C LYS A 55 0.12 19.56 17.47
N TYR A 56 -0.98 18.88 17.14
CA TYR A 56 -1.23 17.48 17.48
C TYR A 56 -1.29 16.65 16.21
N VAL A 57 -0.66 15.49 16.25
CA VAL A 57 -0.76 14.44 15.21
C VAL A 57 -2.10 13.75 15.37
N ASN A 58 -2.80 13.54 14.27
CA ASN A 58 -4.02 12.74 14.22
C ASN A 58 -3.82 11.41 13.45
N GLN A 59 -4.84 10.55 13.51
CA GLN A 59 -4.76 9.26 12.82
C GLN A 59 -4.52 9.39 11.31
N ALA A 60 -5.09 10.40 10.66
CA ALA A 60 -4.88 10.62 9.22
C ALA A 60 -3.43 10.96 8.88
N ASP A 61 -2.71 11.71 9.73
CA ASP A 61 -1.29 12.00 9.52
C ASP A 61 -0.43 10.74 9.64
N LEU A 62 -0.78 9.84 10.55
CA LEU A 62 -0.09 8.56 10.73
C LEU A 62 -0.30 7.63 9.53
N PHE A 63 -1.51 7.55 8.99
CA PHE A 63 -1.76 6.76 7.78
C PHE A 63 -1.13 7.38 6.53
N GLU A 64 -1.09 8.70 6.42
CA GLU A 64 -0.38 9.39 5.34
C GLU A 64 1.13 9.13 5.40
N ALA A 65 1.70 9.14 6.61
CA ALA A 65 3.10 8.78 6.84
C ALA A 65 3.36 7.29 6.58
N PHE A 66 2.43 6.40 6.95
CA PHE A 66 2.50 4.99 6.61
C PHE A 66 2.54 4.77 5.09
N GLU A 67 1.66 5.43 4.33
CA GLU A 67 1.70 5.35 2.88
C GLU A 67 3.03 5.83 2.29
N LEU A 68 3.59 6.91 2.85
CA LEU A 68 4.88 7.42 2.42
C LEU A 68 6.01 6.40 2.61
N VAL A 69 6.00 5.69 3.73
CA VAL A 69 7.04 4.71 4.08
C VAL A 69 6.79 3.36 3.38
N ALA A 70 5.55 2.87 3.36
CA ALA A 70 5.21 1.54 2.83
C ALA A 70 5.24 1.48 1.29
N VAL A 71 4.72 2.52 0.62
CA VAL A 71 4.65 2.57 -0.85
C VAL A 71 5.90 3.22 -1.45
N GLY A 72 6.63 3.98 -0.65
CA GLY A 72 7.85 4.68 -1.04
C GLY A 72 7.59 5.97 -1.81
N GLY A 73 8.22 7.04 -1.34
CA GLY A 73 8.23 8.34 -2.01
C GLY A 73 7.02 9.23 -1.76
N LYS A 74 7.27 10.52 -1.91
CA LYS A 74 6.27 11.59 -1.79
C LYS A 74 5.43 11.69 -3.05
N GLU A 75 4.23 12.24 -2.93
CA GLU A 75 3.42 12.59 -4.11
C GLU A 75 4.19 13.56 -5.01
N LYS A 76 4.25 13.25 -6.30
CA LYS A 76 4.80 14.13 -7.32
C LYS A 76 3.75 15.14 -7.77
N LYS A 77 3.78 16.34 -7.22
CA LYS A 77 2.86 17.41 -7.60
C LYS A 77 3.14 17.97 -9.00
N ASP A 78 4.37 17.82 -9.49
CA ASP A 78 4.83 18.41 -10.75
C ASP A 78 4.70 17.48 -11.97
N ARG A 79 4.32 16.22 -11.76
CA ARG A 79 4.11 15.28 -12.86
C ARG A 79 2.65 15.27 -13.28
N VAL A 80 2.35 15.96 -14.35
CA VAL A 80 1.04 15.92 -14.99
C VAL A 80 1.01 14.72 -15.94
N MET A 81 0.26 13.69 -15.58
CA MET A 81 -0.06 12.61 -16.51
C MET A 81 -0.99 13.14 -17.61
N SER A 82 -0.79 12.72 -18.85
CA SER A 82 -1.77 12.96 -19.91
C SER A 82 -3.11 12.31 -19.55
N ASP A 83 -4.21 12.83 -20.10
CA ASP A 83 -5.55 12.26 -19.87
C ASP A 83 -5.63 10.78 -20.29
N LYS A 84 -4.90 10.43 -21.34
CA LYS A 84 -4.79 9.03 -21.81
C LYS A 84 -4.10 8.14 -20.77
N GLU A 85 -2.94 8.57 -20.25
CA GLU A 85 -2.21 7.81 -19.22
C GLU A 85 -3.01 7.72 -17.94
N ARG A 86 -3.64 8.84 -17.49
CA ARG A 86 -4.50 8.85 -16.31
C ARG A 86 -5.64 7.84 -16.43
N LYS A 87 -6.28 7.78 -17.59
CA LYS A 87 -7.34 6.81 -17.86
C LYS A 87 -6.82 5.38 -17.78
N ILE A 88 -5.67 5.07 -18.40
CA ILE A 88 -5.06 3.75 -18.36
C ILE A 88 -4.74 3.34 -16.91
N VAL A 89 -4.03 4.19 -16.17
CA VAL A 89 -3.67 3.93 -14.76
C VAL A 89 -4.93 3.75 -13.90
N SER A 90 -5.98 4.56 -14.13
CA SER A 90 -7.23 4.42 -13.37
C SER A 90 -7.88 3.03 -13.57
N TYR A 91 -7.95 2.53 -14.80
CA TYR A 91 -8.50 1.21 -15.06
C TYR A 91 -7.60 0.09 -14.51
N HIS A 92 -6.29 0.27 -14.58
CA HIS A 92 -5.31 -0.63 -14.02
C HIS A 92 -5.51 -0.80 -12.50
N GLU A 93 -5.51 0.30 -11.74
CA GLU A 93 -5.68 0.27 -10.28
C GLU A 93 -7.08 -0.21 -9.85
N VAL A 94 -8.12 0.22 -10.56
CA VAL A 94 -9.48 -0.29 -10.32
C VAL A 94 -9.58 -1.79 -10.63
N GLY A 95 -8.86 -2.27 -11.64
CA GLY A 95 -8.75 -3.71 -11.93
C GLY A 95 -8.22 -4.50 -10.75
N HIS A 96 -7.11 -4.07 -10.15
CA HIS A 96 -6.58 -4.66 -8.93
C HIS A 96 -7.60 -4.64 -7.79
N ALA A 97 -8.23 -3.50 -7.56
CA ALA A 97 -9.18 -3.32 -6.46
C ALA A 97 -10.42 -4.21 -6.60
N ILE A 98 -11.02 -4.27 -7.79
CA ILE A 98 -12.22 -5.09 -8.05
C ILE A 98 -11.89 -6.58 -7.84
N VAL A 99 -10.80 -7.06 -8.44
CA VAL A 99 -10.41 -8.46 -8.31
C VAL A 99 -10.09 -8.80 -6.86
N THR A 100 -9.38 -7.94 -6.15
CA THR A 100 -9.11 -8.12 -4.72
C THR A 100 -10.41 -8.20 -3.91
N ALA A 101 -11.34 -7.26 -4.13
CA ALA A 101 -12.59 -7.19 -3.37
C ALA A 101 -13.54 -8.39 -3.62
N LEU A 102 -13.43 -9.03 -4.79
CA LEU A 102 -14.25 -10.18 -5.15
C LEU A 102 -13.64 -11.52 -4.74
N GLN A 103 -12.41 -11.55 -4.25
CA GLN A 103 -11.74 -12.77 -3.80
C GLN A 103 -11.95 -13.00 -2.29
N THR A 104 -12.16 -14.25 -1.90
CA THR A 104 -12.33 -14.64 -0.49
C THR A 104 -11.03 -14.72 0.30
N HIS A 105 -9.88 -14.84 -0.38
CA HIS A 105 -8.56 -15.04 0.24
C HIS A 105 -7.63 -13.84 0.09
N SER A 106 -8.17 -12.66 -0.19
CA SER A 106 -7.43 -11.41 -0.30
C SER A 106 -7.67 -10.51 0.91
N ALA A 107 -6.65 -9.72 1.27
CA ALA A 107 -6.82 -8.65 2.25
C ALA A 107 -7.74 -7.55 1.68
N PRO A 108 -8.53 -6.87 2.54
CA PRO A 108 -9.44 -5.83 2.08
C PRO A 108 -8.69 -4.65 1.45
N VAL A 109 -9.31 -4.08 0.40
CA VAL A 109 -8.82 -2.86 -0.24
C VAL A 109 -9.17 -1.68 0.65
N GLN A 110 -8.16 -0.92 1.06
CA GLN A 110 -8.34 0.28 1.86
C GLN A 110 -8.30 1.56 1.04
N LYS A 111 -7.45 1.60 0.01
CA LYS A 111 -7.27 2.81 -0.79
C LYS A 111 -6.86 2.48 -2.22
N ILE A 112 -7.38 3.26 -3.14
CA ILE A 112 -6.94 3.29 -4.54
C ILE A 112 -6.50 4.72 -4.84
N THR A 113 -5.37 4.88 -5.50
CA THR A 113 -4.88 6.20 -5.92
C THR A 113 -4.17 6.12 -7.27
N ILE A 114 -4.29 7.19 -8.04
CA ILE A 114 -3.57 7.39 -9.29
C ILE A 114 -2.61 8.59 -9.19
N VAL A 115 -2.27 8.99 -7.96
CA VAL A 115 -1.31 10.07 -7.74
C VAL A 115 0.11 9.53 -7.86
N PRO A 116 0.91 10.05 -8.82
CA PRO A 116 2.28 9.57 -9.02
C PRO A 116 3.15 9.81 -7.80
N ARG A 117 4.04 8.87 -7.52
CA ARG A 117 5.02 8.93 -6.42
C ARG A 117 6.45 9.15 -6.92
N THR A 118 7.31 9.67 -6.05
CA THR A 118 8.71 9.99 -6.41
C THR A 118 9.54 8.74 -6.74
N MET A 119 9.17 7.58 -6.26
CA MET A 119 9.83 6.30 -6.54
C MET A 119 9.27 5.55 -7.77
N GLY A 120 8.49 6.23 -8.61
CA GLY A 120 8.12 5.73 -9.93
C GLY A 120 6.72 5.14 -10.05
N ALA A 121 6.03 4.84 -8.95
CA ALA A 121 4.64 4.41 -9.00
C ALA A 121 3.74 5.50 -9.58
N LEU A 122 2.89 5.15 -10.53
CA LEU A 122 1.90 6.05 -11.16
C LEU A 122 0.57 6.03 -10.42
N GLY A 123 0.30 4.94 -9.72
CA GLY A 123 -0.82 4.70 -8.84
C GLY A 123 -0.49 3.52 -7.92
N TYR A 124 -1.39 3.18 -7.01
CA TYR A 124 -1.34 1.95 -6.24
C TYR A 124 -2.69 1.62 -5.61
N THR A 125 -2.89 0.35 -5.36
CA THR A 125 -4.01 -0.18 -4.56
C THR A 125 -3.46 -0.69 -3.24
N LEU A 126 -3.85 -0.03 -2.13
CA LEU A 126 -3.42 -0.39 -0.79
C LEU A 126 -4.36 -1.44 -0.20
N GLN A 127 -3.78 -2.53 0.26
CA GLN A 127 -4.45 -3.59 1.00
C GLN A 127 -3.86 -3.65 2.40
N THR A 128 -4.70 -3.80 3.42
CA THR A 128 -4.23 -3.97 4.80
C THR A 128 -4.76 -5.30 5.33
N PRO A 129 -3.88 -6.20 5.81
CA PRO A 129 -4.30 -7.44 6.42
C PRO A 129 -5.17 -7.18 7.67
N GLU A 130 -6.22 -7.95 7.84
CA GLU A 130 -7.05 -7.91 9.07
C GLU A 130 -6.35 -8.58 10.25
N GLU A 131 -5.42 -9.49 9.96
CA GLU A 131 -4.64 -10.22 10.97
C GLU A 131 -3.20 -10.46 10.50
N GLU A 132 -2.30 -10.68 11.43
CA GLU A 132 -0.90 -11.03 11.15
C GLU A 132 -0.82 -12.53 10.80
N LYS A 133 -0.42 -12.85 9.56
CA LYS A 133 -0.24 -14.21 9.06
C LYS A 133 1.21 -14.50 8.74
N PHE A 134 1.71 -15.62 9.28
CA PHE A 134 3.07 -16.12 9.01
C PHE A 134 3.10 -17.24 7.95
N LEU A 135 1.96 -17.89 7.72
CA LEU A 135 1.81 -18.95 6.73
C LEU A 135 0.79 -18.54 5.69
N GLN A 136 1.03 -18.92 4.45
CA GLN A 136 0.13 -18.67 3.34
C GLN A 136 -0.30 -20.01 2.72
N THR A 137 -1.59 -20.15 2.50
CA THR A 137 -2.15 -21.31 1.80
C THR A 137 -1.95 -21.18 0.28
N LYS A 138 -2.08 -22.29 -0.44
CA LYS A 138 -2.07 -22.29 -1.91
C LYS A 138 -3.10 -21.32 -2.49
N ASP A 139 -4.31 -21.28 -1.90
CA ASP A 139 -5.39 -20.43 -2.40
C ASP A 139 -5.09 -18.95 -2.16
N GLU A 140 -4.46 -18.57 -1.06
CA GLU A 140 -4.00 -17.21 -0.81
C GLU A 140 -2.89 -16.79 -1.78
N LEU A 141 -1.96 -17.69 -2.11
CA LEU A 141 -0.92 -17.42 -3.10
C LEU A 141 -1.51 -17.24 -4.51
N LEU A 142 -2.48 -18.08 -4.90
CA LEU A 142 -3.21 -17.94 -6.16
C LEU A 142 -4.01 -16.64 -6.20
N ALA A 143 -4.66 -16.26 -5.10
CA ALA A 143 -5.37 -14.99 -4.99
C ALA A 143 -4.42 -13.79 -5.19
N LYS A 144 -3.22 -13.83 -4.63
CA LYS A 144 -2.19 -12.79 -4.85
C LYS A 144 -1.77 -12.70 -6.33
N ILE A 145 -1.49 -13.84 -6.98
CA ILE A 145 -1.15 -13.87 -8.40
C ILE A 145 -2.29 -13.27 -9.22
N THR A 146 -3.53 -13.65 -8.92
CA THR A 146 -4.73 -13.15 -9.61
C THR A 146 -4.85 -11.63 -9.45
N THR A 147 -4.64 -11.13 -8.24
CA THR A 147 -4.62 -9.69 -7.96
C THR A 147 -3.54 -8.98 -8.77
N TYR A 148 -2.29 -9.46 -8.79
CA TYR A 148 -1.22 -8.85 -9.57
C TYR A 148 -1.52 -8.82 -11.08
N MET A 149 -2.16 -9.85 -11.62
CA MET A 149 -2.49 -9.91 -13.05
C MET A 149 -3.70 -9.03 -13.43
N ALA A 150 -4.49 -8.57 -12.46
CA ALA A 150 -5.76 -7.88 -12.69
C ALA A 150 -5.60 -6.51 -13.36
N GLY A 151 -4.57 -5.74 -13.01
CA GLY A 151 -4.30 -4.44 -13.64
C GLY A 151 -4.07 -4.59 -15.15
N ARG A 152 -3.19 -5.51 -15.54
CA ARG A 152 -2.94 -5.82 -16.95
C ARG A 152 -4.20 -6.35 -17.66
N ALA A 153 -4.96 -7.22 -17.00
CA ALA A 153 -6.21 -7.74 -17.57
C ALA A 153 -7.22 -6.62 -17.82
N ALA A 154 -7.34 -5.66 -16.92
CA ALA A 154 -8.20 -4.48 -17.10
C ALA A 154 -7.75 -3.62 -18.28
N GLU A 155 -6.44 -3.39 -18.45
CA GLU A 155 -5.92 -2.67 -19.62
C GLU A 155 -6.28 -3.38 -20.93
N VAL A 156 -6.06 -4.69 -21.02
CA VAL A 156 -6.38 -5.48 -22.23
C VAL A 156 -7.88 -5.45 -22.52
N LEU A 157 -8.72 -5.60 -21.48
CA LEU A 157 -10.17 -5.62 -21.62
C LEU A 157 -10.72 -4.29 -22.16
N VAL A 158 -10.21 -3.17 -21.66
CA VAL A 158 -10.78 -1.84 -21.97
C VAL A 158 -10.10 -1.19 -23.19
N PHE A 159 -8.80 -1.38 -23.36
CA PHE A 159 -8.02 -0.70 -24.40
C PHE A 159 -7.53 -1.65 -25.51
N SER A 160 -7.83 -2.94 -25.42
CA SER A 160 -7.31 -3.99 -26.35
C SER A 160 -5.77 -3.99 -26.45
N SER A 161 -5.10 -3.49 -25.42
CA SER A 161 -3.65 -3.34 -25.36
C SER A 161 -3.19 -3.36 -23.92
N ALA A 162 -1.94 -3.72 -23.67
CA ALA A 162 -1.31 -3.65 -22.36
C ALA A 162 -0.10 -2.74 -22.42
N THR A 163 0.17 -2.04 -21.30
CA THR A 163 1.32 -1.14 -21.18
C THR A 163 2.45 -1.78 -20.38
N SER A 164 3.61 -1.13 -20.36
CA SER A 164 4.73 -1.50 -19.49
C SER A 164 4.45 -1.22 -18.00
N GLY A 165 3.35 -0.56 -17.66
CA GLY A 165 2.98 -0.24 -16.28
C GLY A 165 2.81 -1.48 -15.39
N ALA A 166 2.40 -2.61 -15.99
CA ALA A 166 2.23 -3.88 -15.29
C ALA A 166 3.55 -4.68 -15.07
N ALA A 167 4.72 -4.13 -15.39
CA ALA A 167 5.98 -4.88 -15.31
C ALA A 167 6.28 -5.42 -13.91
N ASN A 168 6.12 -4.58 -12.88
CA ASN A 168 6.33 -4.97 -11.49
C ASN A 168 5.32 -6.02 -11.00
N ASP A 169 4.07 -5.92 -11.43
CA ASP A 169 3.03 -6.89 -11.08
C ASP A 169 3.34 -8.27 -11.68
N ILE A 170 3.78 -8.30 -12.94
CA ILE A 170 4.19 -9.53 -13.61
C ILE A 170 5.41 -10.15 -12.92
N GLU A 171 6.39 -9.34 -12.51
CA GLU A 171 7.56 -9.80 -11.77
C GLU A 171 7.15 -10.44 -10.44
N ASN A 172 6.31 -9.78 -9.66
CA ASN A 172 5.81 -10.29 -8.38
C ASN A 172 4.96 -11.56 -8.56
N ALA A 173 4.03 -11.59 -9.51
CA ALA A 173 3.23 -12.76 -9.83
C ALA A 173 4.11 -13.95 -10.24
N THR A 174 5.13 -13.71 -11.09
CA THR A 174 6.08 -14.73 -11.54
C THR A 174 6.93 -15.26 -10.39
N ALA A 175 7.40 -14.39 -9.48
CA ALA A 175 8.17 -14.79 -8.32
C ALA A 175 7.36 -15.72 -7.40
N ILE A 176 6.09 -15.39 -7.13
CA ILE A 176 5.19 -16.24 -6.34
C ILE A 176 4.96 -17.58 -7.05
N ALA A 177 4.61 -17.57 -8.33
CA ALA A 177 4.36 -18.79 -9.10
C ALA A 177 5.59 -19.71 -9.12
N ARG A 178 6.79 -19.14 -9.29
CA ARG A 178 8.05 -19.88 -9.23
C ARG A 178 8.27 -20.48 -7.85
N ALA A 179 8.07 -19.72 -6.77
CA ALA A 179 8.21 -20.22 -5.41
C ALA A 179 7.22 -21.36 -5.10
N MET A 180 6.00 -21.28 -5.59
CA MET A 180 5.00 -22.35 -5.46
C MET A 180 5.45 -23.68 -6.09
N VAL A 181 6.22 -23.61 -7.17
CA VAL A 181 6.73 -24.81 -7.88
C VAL A 181 8.02 -25.33 -7.27
N THR A 182 8.90 -24.45 -6.80
CA THR A 182 10.27 -24.81 -6.44
C THR A 182 10.54 -24.90 -4.93
N GLN A 183 9.68 -24.28 -4.10
CA GLN A 183 9.94 -24.15 -2.67
C GLN A 183 8.78 -24.66 -1.79
N TYR A 184 7.55 -24.60 -2.27
CA TYR A 184 6.33 -24.95 -1.52
C TYR A 184 5.65 -26.18 -2.12
#